data_ad7f912d46f98c6ede93ca607ff14b1f
#
_entry.id   ad7f912d46f98c6ede93ca607ff14b1f
#
_cell.length_a   1.000
_cell.length_b   1.000
_cell.length_c   1.000
_cell.angle_alpha   90.00
_cell.angle_beta   90.00
_cell.angle_gamma   90.00
#
_symmetry.space_group_name_H-M   'P 1'
#
loop_
_entity.id
_entity.type
_entity.pdbx_description
1 polymer ?
#
loop_
_entity_poly.entity_id
_entity_poly.type
_entity_poly.pdbx_seq_one_letter_code
_entity_poly.pdbx_strand_id
1 'polypeptide(L)'
;SNERGGKYTAKAVTDGEYDTYWATEDSVTSAVIEFEWPAPQKVNRMLLQEYIPLGQRVQSFVVEYNKEGEWLPVKLNEETTTIGYKRLLRFETVTTDKLRINFTESRACLCINNIEAYYAGETPDVFTAKAEELKTYPFTLPQVDEAEAGKCADKDAATTCFVDGNTLLIDLGTEQTVSSFHYLPDQSEYNKGLIAAYEISVGMEANAVNQVVSSGEFSNIKNNPILQSVYFTPVTARYVLLKAVRMVENESPMGFAELGVQ
;
A
#
# COMPACT_ATOMS: atom_id res chain seq x y z
N SER A 1 19.89 25.65 2.83
CA SER A 1 20.23 26.99 3.33
C SER A 1 21.50 27.06 4.16
N ASN A 2 21.92 26.01 4.80
CA ASN A 2 23.19 25.89 5.50
C ASN A 2 23.85 24.59 5.09
N GLU A 3 25.11 24.64 4.67
CA GLU A 3 25.88 23.44 4.37
C GLU A 3 27.32 23.61 4.88
N ARG A 4 27.87 22.54 5.42
CA ARG A 4 29.26 22.51 5.96
C ARG A 4 30.31 22.74 4.88
N GLY A 5 29.95 22.58 3.61
CA GLY A 5 30.88 22.69 2.48
C GLY A 5 31.76 21.45 2.28
N GLY A 6 32.76 21.58 1.40
CA GLY A 6 33.60 20.45 1.01
C GLY A 6 32.78 19.32 0.35
N LYS A 7 32.85 18.12 0.89
CA LYS A 7 32.11 16.94 0.41
C LYS A 7 30.68 16.84 0.95
N TYR A 8 30.26 17.73 1.85
CA TYR A 8 28.99 17.67 2.56
C TYR A 8 27.92 18.62 1.96
N THR A 9 27.97 18.82 0.65
CA THR A 9 27.08 19.75 -0.06
C THR A 9 25.72 19.15 -0.36
N ALA A 10 24.73 19.98 -0.68
CA ALA A 10 23.37 19.55 -1.03
C ALA A 10 23.33 18.59 -2.24
N LYS A 11 24.33 18.55 -3.09
CA LYS A 11 24.42 17.59 -4.21
C LYS A 11 24.44 16.14 -3.74
N ALA A 12 24.96 15.87 -2.54
CA ALA A 12 25.05 14.54 -1.99
C ALA A 12 23.68 13.90 -1.69
N VAL A 13 22.58 14.67 -1.63
CA VAL A 13 21.25 14.09 -1.37
C VAL A 13 20.56 13.56 -2.62
N THR A 14 21.16 13.72 -3.80
CA THR A 14 20.60 13.26 -5.09
C THR A 14 21.63 12.56 -5.98
N ASP A 15 22.79 12.19 -5.46
CA ASP A 15 23.86 11.54 -6.23
C ASP A 15 23.70 10.02 -6.36
N GLY A 16 22.77 9.42 -5.60
CA GLY A 16 22.51 7.99 -5.60
C GLY A 16 23.52 7.15 -4.78
N GLU A 17 24.42 7.82 -4.05
CA GLU A 17 25.47 7.16 -3.27
C GLU A 17 25.11 7.10 -1.78
N TYR A 18 25.11 5.93 -1.19
CA TYR A 18 24.72 5.77 0.23
C TYR A 18 25.77 6.22 1.24
N ASP A 19 27.03 6.40 0.81
CA ASP A 19 28.15 6.80 1.66
C ASP A 19 28.39 8.32 1.67
N THR A 20 27.68 9.06 0.84
CA THR A 20 27.71 10.53 0.80
C THR A 20 26.53 11.11 1.54
N TYR A 21 26.65 12.33 2.02
CA TYR A 21 25.56 13.03 2.70
C TYR A 21 25.79 14.54 2.73
N TRP A 22 24.70 15.27 2.70
CA TRP A 22 24.69 16.70 3.06
C TRP A 22 24.70 16.86 4.58
N ALA A 23 25.46 17.80 5.08
CA ALA A 23 25.45 18.14 6.50
C ALA A 23 25.45 19.66 6.73
N THR A 24 24.76 20.07 7.80
CA THR A 24 24.88 21.42 8.35
C THR A 24 26.13 21.54 9.24
N GLU A 25 26.50 22.78 9.61
CA GLU A 25 27.50 23.01 10.66
C GLU A 25 27.05 22.41 12.00
N ASP A 26 28.00 22.06 12.87
CA ASP A 26 27.75 21.25 14.08
C ASP A 26 26.67 21.81 15.01
N SER A 27 26.56 23.13 15.11
CA SER A 27 25.58 23.81 15.96
C SER A 27 24.24 24.08 15.28
N VAL A 28 24.08 23.76 13.99
CA VAL A 28 22.88 24.06 13.22
C VAL A 28 21.95 22.87 13.19
N THR A 29 20.83 22.98 13.91
CA THR A 29 19.82 21.94 14.09
C THR A 29 18.56 22.14 13.27
N SER A 30 18.52 23.22 12.46
CA SER A 30 17.43 23.51 11.53
C SER A 30 17.97 24.07 10.22
N ALA A 31 17.43 23.67 9.09
CA ALA A 31 17.84 24.15 7.78
C ALA A 31 16.80 23.77 6.71
N VAL A 32 16.99 24.29 5.51
CA VAL A 32 16.12 24.01 4.36
C VAL A 32 16.94 23.46 3.21
N ILE A 33 16.47 22.38 2.59
CA ILE A 33 16.90 21.92 1.27
C ILE A 33 15.80 22.23 0.26
N GLU A 34 16.16 22.87 -0.83
CA GLU A 34 15.28 23.28 -1.91
C GLU A 34 15.63 22.55 -3.21
N PHE A 35 14.61 22.11 -3.94
CA PHE A 35 14.70 21.52 -5.26
C PHE A 35 14.01 22.44 -6.27
N GLU A 36 14.63 22.62 -7.42
CA GLU A 36 14.06 23.39 -8.52
C GLU A 36 14.16 22.59 -9.82
N TRP A 37 13.07 22.50 -10.54
CA TRP A 37 12.98 21.85 -11.86
C TRP A 37 12.83 22.90 -12.95
N PRO A 38 13.34 22.63 -14.18
CA PRO A 38 13.21 23.56 -15.30
C PRO A 38 11.76 23.86 -15.72
N ALA A 39 10.82 23.01 -15.33
CA ALA A 39 9.40 23.15 -15.59
C ALA A 39 8.60 22.47 -14.47
N PRO A 40 7.34 22.89 -14.23
CA PRO A 40 6.50 22.29 -13.22
C PRO A 40 6.35 20.77 -13.40
N GLN A 41 6.51 20.02 -12.30
CA GLN A 41 6.38 18.58 -12.23
C GLN A 41 5.23 18.22 -11.29
N LYS A 42 4.56 17.08 -11.59
CA LYS A 42 3.63 16.48 -10.62
C LYS A 42 4.43 15.68 -9.60
N VAL A 43 4.15 15.90 -8.33
CA VAL A 43 4.78 15.16 -7.21
C VAL A 43 3.71 14.78 -6.21
N ASN A 44 3.76 13.54 -5.71
CA ASN A 44 2.87 13.06 -4.65
C ASN A 44 3.52 12.00 -3.74
N ARG A 45 4.81 11.74 -3.94
CA ARG A 45 5.61 10.80 -3.14
C ARG A 45 6.98 11.39 -2.90
N MET A 46 7.52 11.19 -1.71
CA MET A 46 8.92 11.46 -1.40
C MET A 46 9.55 10.33 -0.62
N LEU A 47 10.84 10.16 -0.83
CA LEU A 47 11.72 9.33 -0.03
C LEU A 47 12.77 10.23 0.62
N LEU A 48 12.92 10.11 1.93
CA LEU A 48 13.92 10.82 2.74
C LEU A 48 14.76 9.79 3.49
N GLN A 49 16.08 10.01 3.60
CA GLN A 49 17.00 9.16 4.36
C GLN A 49 18.01 10.01 5.13
N GLU A 50 18.18 9.71 6.42
CA GLU A 50 19.31 10.22 7.20
C GLU A 50 20.55 9.34 7.00
N TYR A 51 21.73 9.93 7.11
CA TYR A 51 22.97 9.18 7.14
C TYR A 51 23.13 8.48 8.49
N ILE A 52 22.53 7.32 8.60
CA ILE A 52 22.37 6.53 9.84
C ILE A 52 23.68 6.15 10.53
N PRO A 53 24.85 5.96 9.84
CA PRO A 53 26.12 5.73 10.55
C PRO A 53 26.48 6.82 11.59
N LEU A 54 25.93 8.03 11.45
CA LEU A 54 26.06 9.12 12.43
C LEU A 54 24.85 9.25 13.38
N GLY A 55 23.89 8.32 13.31
CA GLY A 55 22.69 8.28 14.14
C GLY A 55 21.51 9.05 13.55
N GLN A 56 20.33 8.70 14.02
CA GLN A 56 19.07 9.40 13.72
C GLN A 56 19.00 10.72 14.48
N ARG A 57 18.77 11.82 13.81
CA ARG A 57 18.86 13.17 14.38
C ARG A 57 17.61 14.01 14.19
N VAL A 58 16.96 13.93 13.01
CA VAL A 58 15.77 14.73 12.70
C VAL A 58 14.63 14.40 13.67
N GLN A 59 14.04 15.45 14.24
CA GLN A 59 12.91 15.37 15.18
C GLN A 59 11.62 15.93 14.58
N SER A 60 11.74 16.92 13.68
CA SER A 60 10.60 17.52 13.01
C SER A 60 11.00 18.13 11.68
N PHE A 61 10.13 18.03 10.68
CA PHE A 61 10.32 18.65 9.37
C PHE A 61 8.96 18.95 8.70
N VAL A 62 8.96 19.82 7.69
CA VAL A 62 7.80 20.10 6.86
C VAL A 62 8.22 20.00 5.40
N VAL A 63 7.37 19.37 4.58
CA VAL A 63 7.51 19.39 3.12
C VAL A 63 6.61 20.47 2.55
N GLU A 64 7.17 21.35 1.73
CA GLU A 64 6.46 22.49 1.16
C GLU A 64 6.71 22.56 -0.35
N TYR A 65 5.71 23.03 -1.08
CA TYR A 65 5.80 23.31 -2.52
C TYR A 65 5.55 24.78 -2.80
N ASN A 66 6.16 25.30 -3.86
CA ASN A 66 5.94 26.69 -4.28
C ASN A 66 4.71 26.76 -5.19
N LYS A 67 3.82 27.68 -4.87
CA LYS A 67 2.67 28.03 -5.70
C LYS A 67 2.66 29.55 -5.88
N GLU A 68 2.95 30.00 -7.10
CA GLU A 68 2.91 31.45 -7.46
C GLU A 68 3.79 32.35 -6.56
N GLY A 69 4.91 31.80 -6.06
CA GLY A 69 5.84 32.50 -5.17
C GLY A 69 5.61 32.30 -3.69
N GLU A 70 4.52 31.64 -3.30
CA GLU A 70 4.20 31.31 -1.91
C GLU A 70 4.56 29.85 -1.60
N TRP A 71 5.12 29.59 -0.41
CA TRP A 71 5.43 28.25 0.07
C TRP A 71 4.27 27.71 0.89
N LEU A 72 3.68 26.61 0.41
CA LEU A 72 2.54 25.95 1.04
C LEU A 72 2.95 24.53 1.48
N PRO A 73 2.54 24.08 2.67
CA PRO A 73 2.80 22.70 3.08
C PRO A 73 2.01 21.72 2.21
N VAL A 74 2.64 20.57 1.89
CA VAL A 74 1.90 19.46 1.28
C VAL A 74 0.98 18.84 2.33
N LYS A 75 -0.18 18.35 1.90
CA LYS A 75 -1.14 17.72 2.78
C LYS A 75 -0.77 16.26 3.01
N LEU A 76 -0.18 15.99 4.16
CA LEU A 76 0.15 14.65 4.66
C LEU A 76 -0.94 14.12 5.58
N ASN A 77 -1.13 12.81 5.60
CA ASN A 77 -2.03 12.13 6.53
C ASN A 77 -1.30 11.68 7.81
N GLU A 78 -0.03 12.02 7.94
CA GLU A 78 0.86 11.60 9.03
C GLU A 78 1.72 12.75 9.55
N GLU A 79 2.15 12.65 10.80
CA GLU A 79 3.09 13.61 11.38
C GLU A 79 4.50 13.44 10.83
N THR A 80 5.18 14.55 10.57
CA THR A 80 6.56 14.61 10.07
C THR A 80 7.56 14.77 11.22
N THR A 81 7.66 13.75 12.07
CA THR A 81 8.51 13.80 13.27
C THR A 81 9.93 13.33 13.00
N THR A 82 10.12 12.14 12.49
CA THR A 82 11.45 11.53 12.31
C THR A 82 11.61 11.00 10.89
N ILE A 83 12.85 10.87 10.43
CA ILE A 83 13.18 10.28 9.13
C ILE A 83 13.80 8.89 9.30
N GLY A 84 14.92 8.79 9.98
CA GLY A 84 15.63 7.54 10.18
C GLY A 84 16.28 6.99 8.92
N TYR A 85 16.40 5.66 8.86
CA TYR A 85 17.03 4.98 7.74
C TYR A 85 16.34 5.24 6.41
N LYS A 86 14.98 5.25 6.40
CA LYS A 86 14.17 5.53 5.21
C LYS A 86 12.77 5.94 5.62
N ARG A 87 12.34 7.12 5.19
CA ARG A 87 10.98 7.60 5.34
C ARG A 87 10.34 7.77 3.97
N LEU A 88 9.21 7.12 3.77
CA LEU A 88 8.38 7.30 2.59
C LEU A 88 7.20 8.18 2.95
N LEU A 89 6.99 9.25 2.20
CA LEU A 89 5.86 10.17 2.37
C LEU A 89 4.90 10.06 1.19
N ARG A 90 3.63 10.12 1.50
CA ARG A 90 2.54 10.16 0.54
C ARG A 90 1.66 11.38 0.82
N PHE A 91 1.36 12.15 -0.21
CA PHE A 91 0.55 13.35 -0.13
C PHE A 91 -0.29 13.55 -1.39
N GLU A 92 -1.27 14.45 -1.32
CA GLU A 92 -2.08 14.85 -2.48
C GLU A 92 -1.18 15.38 -3.59
N THR A 93 -1.49 15.06 -4.85
CA THR A 93 -0.69 15.49 -5.99
C THR A 93 -0.61 17.01 -6.06
N VAL A 94 0.61 17.52 -6.02
CA VAL A 94 0.90 18.94 -6.29
C VAL A 94 1.61 19.07 -7.64
N THR A 95 1.41 20.19 -8.34
CA THR A 95 2.15 20.54 -9.55
C THR A 95 2.98 21.77 -9.23
N THR A 96 4.30 21.66 -9.28
CA THR A 96 5.22 22.72 -8.88
C THR A 96 6.56 22.60 -9.61
N ASP A 97 7.25 23.69 -9.78
CA ASP A 97 8.66 23.73 -10.22
C ASP A 97 9.64 23.79 -9.03
N LYS A 98 9.14 24.05 -7.81
CA LYS A 98 9.98 24.14 -6.60
C LYS A 98 9.35 23.41 -5.43
N LEU A 99 10.16 22.61 -4.77
CA LEU A 99 9.79 21.86 -3.56
C LEU A 99 10.91 22.02 -2.54
N ARG A 100 10.57 22.13 -1.26
CA ARG A 100 11.57 22.17 -0.20
C ARG A 100 11.21 21.27 0.98
N ILE A 101 12.24 20.82 1.67
CA ILE A 101 12.12 20.22 3.00
C ILE A 101 12.68 21.22 4.00
N ASN A 102 11.83 21.67 4.90
CA ASN A 102 12.18 22.53 6.01
C ASN A 102 12.37 21.64 7.26
N PHE A 103 13.61 21.35 7.63
CA PHE A 103 13.96 20.64 8.86
C PHE A 103 13.86 21.64 10.00
N THR A 104 12.84 21.52 10.82
CA THR A 104 12.52 22.49 11.88
C THR A 104 13.23 22.17 13.19
N GLU A 105 13.52 20.89 13.46
CA GLU A 105 14.19 20.47 14.69
C GLU A 105 15.03 19.20 14.47
N SER A 106 16.20 19.18 15.07
CA SER A 106 17.11 18.03 15.08
C SER A 106 17.94 17.99 16.36
N ARG A 107 18.30 16.79 16.81
CA ARG A 107 19.12 16.56 18.03
C ARG A 107 20.57 17.05 17.90
N ALA A 108 21.07 17.17 16.70
CA ALA A 108 22.41 17.62 16.35
C ALA A 108 22.38 18.17 14.93
N CYS A 109 23.55 18.49 14.36
CA CYS A 109 23.63 18.90 12.95
C CYS A 109 22.93 17.87 12.06
N LEU A 110 22.26 18.36 11.03
CA LEU A 110 21.56 17.54 10.06
C LEU A 110 22.57 16.74 9.22
N CYS A 111 22.24 15.48 8.93
CA CYS A 111 23.02 14.60 8.07
C CYS A 111 22.06 13.80 7.21
N ILE A 112 21.80 14.27 5.99
CA ILE A 112 20.83 13.68 5.05
C ILE A 112 21.59 13.10 3.86
N ASN A 113 21.38 11.82 3.55
CA ASN A 113 22.10 11.18 2.47
C ASN A 113 21.25 10.99 1.21
N ASN A 114 19.92 10.94 1.30
CA ASN A 114 19.10 10.78 0.10
C ASN A 114 17.75 11.48 0.22
N ILE A 115 17.35 12.13 -0.86
CA ILE A 115 16.01 12.73 -1.02
C ILE A 115 15.59 12.50 -2.47
N GLU A 116 14.42 11.89 -2.65
CA GLU A 116 13.84 11.61 -3.95
C GLU A 116 12.39 12.07 -3.98
N ALA A 117 11.94 12.59 -5.10
CA ALA A 117 10.56 13.02 -5.32
C ALA A 117 9.99 12.28 -6.55
N TYR A 118 8.74 11.78 -6.43
CA TYR A 118 8.11 10.98 -7.46
C TYR A 118 6.67 11.39 -7.70
N TYR A 119 6.19 11.09 -8.87
CA TYR A 119 4.78 11.03 -9.19
C TYR A 119 4.38 9.57 -9.40
N ALA A 120 3.63 9.03 -8.46
CA ALA A 120 2.86 7.80 -8.69
C ALA A 120 1.50 8.23 -9.24
N GLY A 121 1.13 7.72 -10.42
CA GLY A 121 -0.21 7.96 -10.98
C GLY A 121 -1.30 7.68 -9.93
N GLU A 122 -2.48 8.24 -10.12
CA GLU A 122 -3.62 8.01 -9.24
C GLU A 122 -4.01 6.53 -9.31
N THR A 123 -3.32 5.72 -8.52
CA THR A 123 -3.84 4.39 -8.18
C THR A 123 -4.94 4.62 -7.15
N PRO A 124 -6.14 4.06 -7.35
CA PRO A 124 -7.13 4.01 -6.27
C PRO A 124 -6.45 3.53 -4.99
N ASP A 125 -6.83 4.09 -3.86
CA ASP A 125 -6.33 3.65 -2.56
C ASP A 125 -6.80 2.22 -2.27
N VAL A 126 -6.08 1.26 -2.82
CA VAL A 126 -6.32 -0.18 -2.62
C VAL A 126 -6.11 -0.56 -1.15
N PHE A 127 -5.39 0.29 -0.40
CA PHE A 127 -5.05 0.04 1.00
C PHE A 127 -6.03 0.62 2.03
N THR A 128 -7.04 1.36 1.60
CA THR A 128 -8.06 1.96 2.48
C THR A 128 -9.47 1.53 2.14
N ALA A 129 -9.65 0.56 1.23
CA ALA A 129 -10.98 -0.03 1.03
C ALA A 129 -11.37 -0.70 2.35
N LYS A 130 -12.25 -0.04 3.09
CA LYS A 130 -12.97 -0.66 4.21
C LYS A 130 -13.87 -1.75 3.62
N ALA A 131 -14.18 -2.76 4.40
CA ALA A 131 -15.15 -3.80 3.99
C ALA A 131 -16.45 -3.19 3.42
N GLU A 132 -16.88 -2.05 3.96
CA GLU A 132 -18.04 -1.26 3.53
C GLU A 132 -17.94 -0.71 2.08
N GLU A 133 -16.73 -0.56 1.53
CA GLU A 133 -16.47 0.01 0.19
C GLU A 133 -16.21 -1.08 -0.86
N LEU A 134 -16.25 -2.34 -0.47
CA LEU A 134 -15.97 -3.47 -1.34
C LEU A 134 -17.09 -3.60 -2.39
N LYS A 135 -16.78 -3.22 -3.63
CA LYS A 135 -17.70 -3.41 -4.75
C LYS A 135 -17.66 -4.87 -5.17
N THR A 136 -18.82 -5.49 -5.22
CA THR A 136 -18.95 -6.89 -5.64
C THR A 136 -20.27 -7.10 -6.37
N TYR A 137 -20.27 -8.02 -7.34
CA TYR A 137 -21.52 -8.56 -7.84
C TYR A 137 -22.20 -9.36 -6.72
N PRO A 138 -23.54 -9.44 -6.71
CA PRO A 138 -24.25 -10.40 -5.86
C PRO A 138 -23.77 -11.81 -6.18
N PHE A 139 -23.55 -12.63 -5.16
CA PHE A 139 -23.12 -14.01 -5.33
C PHE A 139 -23.71 -14.94 -4.28
N THR A 140 -23.63 -16.23 -4.54
CA THR A 140 -23.90 -17.30 -3.58
C THR A 140 -22.71 -18.26 -3.50
N LEU A 141 -22.62 -19.00 -2.39
CA LEU A 141 -21.59 -20.01 -2.15
C LEU A 141 -22.25 -21.39 -2.11
N PRO A 142 -22.34 -22.13 -3.24
CA PRO A 142 -23.12 -23.38 -3.31
C PRO A 142 -22.72 -24.49 -2.32
N GLN A 143 -21.47 -24.46 -1.80
CA GLN A 143 -20.97 -25.46 -0.85
C GLN A 143 -21.08 -25.03 0.62
N VAL A 144 -21.65 -23.85 0.90
CA VAL A 144 -21.78 -23.27 2.24
C VAL A 144 -23.24 -22.98 2.51
N ASP A 145 -23.72 -23.24 3.71
CA ASP A 145 -25.08 -22.87 4.04
C ASP A 145 -25.28 -21.32 4.06
N GLU A 146 -26.51 -20.89 3.81
CA GLU A 146 -26.82 -19.48 3.58
C GLU A 146 -26.47 -18.58 4.77
N ALA A 147 -26.63 -19.06 5.98
CA ALA A 147 -26.35 -18.29 7.20
C ALA A 147 -24.84 -18.09 7.39
N GLU A 148 -24.02 -19.10 7.07
CA GLU A 148 -22.57 -19.02 7.11
C GLU A 148 -22.04 -18.19 5.93
N ALA A 149 -22.55 -18.40 4.72
CA ALA A 149 -22.20 -17.63 3.53
C ALA A 149 -22.51 -16.13 3.68
N GLY A 150 -23.55 -15.76 4.42
CA GLY A 150 -23.90 -14.39 4.69
C GLY A 150 -22.79 -13.61 5.38
N LYS A 151 -22.01 -14.26 6.25
CA LYS A 151 -20.93 -13.61 7.03
C LYS A 151 -19.79 -13.07 6.19
N CYS A 152 -19.56 -13.54 4.99
CA CYS A 152 -18.49 -13.03 4.12
C CYS A 152 -19.00 -12.02 3.08
N ALA A 153 -20.23 -11.51 3.25
CA ALA A 153 -20.84 -10.54 2.36
C ALA A 153 -21.74 -9.52 3.12
N ASP A 154 -21.62 -9.45 4.46
CA ASP A 154 -22.46 -8.59 5.31
C ASP A 154 -21.85 -7.20 5.58
N LYS A 155 -20.62 -6.97 5.10
CA LYS A 155 -19.84 -5.75 5.31
C LYS A 155 -19.42 -5.51 6.77
N ASP A 156 -19.42 -6.56 7.55
CA ASP A 156 -18.93 -6.56 8.93
C ASP A 156 -17.66 -7.40 9.05
N ALA A 157 -16.50 -6.75 9.04
CA ALA A 157 -15.22 -7.42 9.18
C ALA A 157 -15.03 -8.18 10.51
N ALA A 158 -15.93 -8.01 11.49
CA ALA A 158 -15.89 -8.76 12.75
C ALA A 158 -16.55 -10.15 12.64
N THR A 159 -17.31 -10.40 11.58
CA THR A 159 -17.87 -11.73 11.29
C THR A 159 -16.96 -12.49 10.33
N THR A 160 -16.93 -13.80 10.40
CA THR A 160 -16.08 -14.63 9.56
C THR A 160 -16.83 -15.89 9.12
N CYS A 161 -16.85 -16.14 7.82
CA CYS A 161 -17.28 -17.37 7.21
C CYS A 161 -16.11 -18.35 7.15
N PHE A 162 -16.29 -19.58 7.58
CA PHE A 162 -15.30 -20.64 7.48
C PHE A 162 -15.75 -21.71 6.49
N VAL A 163 -14.85 -22.06 5.56
CA VAL A 163 -15.13 -23.01 4.49
C VAL A 163 -14.16 -24.17 4.55
N ASP A 164 -14.70 -25.37 4.70
CA ASP A 164 -13.91 -26.60 4.72
C ASP A 164 -13.29 -26.93 3.36
N GLY A 165 -12.11 -27.54 3.40
CA GLY A 165 -11.35 -27.88 2.20
C GLY A 165 -10.46 -26.74 1.72
N ASN A 166 -10.06 -26.82 0.45
CA ASN A 166 -9.13 -25.88 -0.17
C ASN A 166 -9.70 -25.20 -1.43
N THR A 167 -10.99 -25.34 -1.68
CA THR A 167 -11.66 -24.71 -2.83
C THR A 167 -12.96 -24.04 -2.42
N LEU A 168 -13.24 -22.88 -3.00
CA LEU A 168 -14.49 -22.15 -2.82
C LEU A 168 -15.07 -21.81 -4.18
N LEU A 169 -16.24 -22.36 -4.48
CA LEU A 169 -17.01 -22.02 -5.67
C LEU A 169 -17.95 -20.83 -5.35
N ILE A 170 -17.91 -19.82 -6.20
CA ILE A 170 -18.75 -18.62 -6.14
C ILE A 170 -19.64 -18.61 -7.38
N ASP A 171 -20.96 -18.57 -7.22
CA ASP A 171 -21.96 -18.43 -8.29
C ASP A 171 -22.49 -17.01 -8.31
N LEU A 172 -22.24 -16.28 -9.39
CA LEU A 172 -22.72 -14.90 -9.62
C LEU A 172 -24.19 -14.85 -10.07
N GLY A 173 -24.85 -16.02 -10.13
CA GLY A 173 -26.25 -16.14 -10.54
C GLY A 173 -26.48 -15.97 -12.03
N THR A 174 -25.83 -15.01 -12.63
CA THR A 174 -25.86 -14.73 -14.08
C THR A 174 -24.46 -14.49 -14.62
N GLU A 175 -24.33 -14.48 -15.93
CA GLU A 175 -23.12 -14.12 -16.63
C GLU A 175 -22.73 -12.66 -16.34
N GLN A 176 -21.47 -12.44 -15.95
CA GLN A 176 -20.90 -11.13 -15.62
C GLN A 176 -19.53 -10.97 -16.29
N THR A 177 -19.09 -9.73 -16.50
CA THR A 177 -17.70 -9.44 -16.87
C THR A 177 -16.88 -9.29 -15.61
N VAL A 178 -16.05 -10.29 -15.30
CA VAL A 178 -15.25 -10.36 -14.07
C VAL A 178 -13.83 -9.88 -14.36
N SER A 179 -13.30 -9.01 -13.51
CA SER A 179 -11.94 -8.43 -13.65
C SER A 179 -11.17 -8.35 -12.33
N SER A 180 -11.83 -8.64 -11.21
CA SER A 180 -11.16 -8.64 -9.90
C SER A 180 -11.79 -9.63 -8.92
N PHE A 181 -10.96 -10.06 -7.98
CA PHE A 181 -11.32 -10.85 -6.81
C PHE A 181 -10.76 -10.20 -5.56
N HIS A 182 -11.57 -10.12 -4.52
CA HIS A 182 -11.24 -9.48 -3.25
C HIS A 182 -11.38 -10.47 -2.10
N TYR A 183 -10.39 -10.52 -1.24
CA TYR A 183 -10.31 -11.38 -0.08
C TYR A 183 -9.91 -10.58 1.15
N LEU A 184 -10.83 -10.40 2.11
CA LEU A 184 -10.52 -9.95 3.45
C LEU A 184 -10.42 -11.20 4.34
N PRO A 185 -9.25 -11.53 4.88
CA PRO A 185 -9.09 -12.67 5.78
C PRO A 185 -9.79 -12.43 7.12
N ASP A 186 -9.90 -13.49 7.92
CA ASP A 186 -10.37 -13.41 9.31
C ASP A 186 -9.63 -12.30 10.08
N GLN A 187 -10.39 -11.40 10.70
CA GLN A 187 -9.89 -10.26 11.48
C GLN A 187 -9.90 -10.53 12.99
N SER A 188 -10.19 -11.74 13.42
CA SER A 188 -10.11 -12.12 14.83
C SER A 188 -8.66 -12.11 15.34
N GLU A 189 -8.48 -12.10 16.65
CA GLU A 189 -7.16 -12.11 17.32
C GLU A 189 -6.24 -13.26 16.83
N TYR A 190 -6.82 -14.39 16.43
CA TYR A 190 -6.06 -15.57 16.00
C TYR A 190 -5.91 -15.71 14.49
N ASN A 191 -6.57 -14.87 13.69
CA ASN A 191 -6.48 -14.85 12.23
C ASN A 191 -6.53 -16.25 11.59
N LYS A 192 -7.58 -17.00 11.83
CA LYS A 192 -7.69 -18.40 11.38
C LYS A 192 -7.96 -18.49 9.88
N GLY A 193 -7.49 -19.58 9.28
CA GLY A 193 -7.82 -19.91 7.90
C GLY A 193 -7.22 -19.01 6.84
N LEU A 194 -6.04 -18.43 7.10
CA LEU A 194 -5.35 -17.52 6.18
C LEU A 194 -4.82 -18.26 4.95
N ILE A 195 -5.21 -17.80 3.76
CA ILE A 195 -4.72 -18.32 2.48
C ILE A 195 -3.41 -17.60 2.13
N ALA A 196 -2.33 -18.36 1.99
CA ALA A 196 -1.02 -17.83 1.64
C ALA A 196 -0.76 -17.80 0.13
N ALA A 197 -1.18 -18.84 -0.59
CA ALA A 197 -1.07 -18.91 -2.05
C ALA A 197 -2.39 -19.37 -2.66
N TYR A 198 -2.74 -18.77 -3.80
CA TYR A 198 -4.03 -18.95 -4.44
C TYR A 198 -3.93 -19.22 -5.94
N GLU A 199 -4.98 -19.81 -6.46
CA GLU A 199 -5.32 -19.88 -7.89
C GLU A 199 -6.79 -19.50 -8.06
N ILE A 200 -7.08 -18.60 -9.01
CA ILE A 200 -8.44 -18.16 -9.33
C ILE A 200 -8.75 -18.61 -10.74
N SER A 201 -9.84 -19.36 -10.88
CA SER A 201 -10.36 -19.83 -12.16
C SER A 201 -11.79 -19.35 -12.37
N VAL A 202 -12.20 -19.25 -13.63
CA VAL A 202 -13.54 -18.84 -14.02
C VAL A 202 -14.16 -19.81 -15.02
N GLY A 203 -15.49 -19.80 -15.13
CA GLY A 203 -16.23 -20.65 -16.05
C GLY A 203 -17.69 -20.27 -16.18
N MET A 204 -18.35 -20.85 -17.18
CA MET A 204 -19.78 -20.66 -17.45
C MET A 204 -20.65 -21.71 -16.77
N GLU A 205 -20.07 -22.87 -16.42
CA GLU A 205 -20.77 -23.99 -15.80
C GLU A 205 -20.06 -24.40 -14.50
N ALA A 206 -20.80 -24.73 -13.45
CA ALA A 206 -20.28 -25.03 -12.12
C ALA A 206 -19.29 -26.24 -12.09
N ASN A 207 -19.43 -27.17 -13.02
CA ASN A 207 -18.57 -28.35 -13.17
C ASN A 207 -17.39 -28.14 -14.15
N ALA A 208 -17.26 -26.96 -14.74
CA ALA A 208 -16.24 -26.63 -15.74
C ALA A 208 -15.58 -25.27 -15.49
N VAL A 209 -15.24 -24.96 -14.22
CA VAL A 209 -14.56 -23.72 -13.82
C VAL A 209 -13.05 -23.97 -13.86
N ASN A 210 -12.47 -23.97 -15.07
CA ASN A 210 -11.08 -24.38 -15.30
C ASN A 210 -10.20 -23.37 -16.06
N GLN A 211 -10.76 -22.22 -16.44
CA GLN A 211 -9.96 -21.14 -17.03
C GLN A 211 -9.27 -20.35 -15.92
N VAL A 212 -7.99 -20.62 -15.69
CA VAL A 212 -7.18 -19.88 -14.73
C VAL A 212 -6.99 -18.44 -15.21
N VAL A 213 -7.38 -17.47 -14.38
CA VAL A 213 -7.25 -16.01 -14.66
C VAL A 213 -6.20 -15.34 -13.81
N SER A 214 -5.87 -15.92 -12.65
CA SER A 214 -4.80 -15.44 -11.78
C SER A 214 -4.30 -16.53 -10.85
N SER A 215 -3.01 -16.47 -10.52
CA SER A 215 -2.42 -17.26 -9.45
C SER A 215 -1.29 -16.47 -8.81
N GLY A 216 -1.05 -16.71 -7.51
CA GLY A 216 0.00 -15.96 -6.81
C GLY A 216 0.03 -16.23 -5.31
N GLU A 217 0.68 -15.34 -4.60
CA GLU A 217 0.74 -15.35 -3.15
C GLU A 217 0.19 -14.04 -2.57
N PHE A 218 -0.52 -14.14 -1.45
CA PHE A 218 -0.91 -12.99 -0.65
C PHE A 218 0.26 -12.59 0.25
N SER A 219 0.93 -11.49 -0.12
CA SER A 219 2.17 -11.05 0.54
C SER A 219 1.94 -10.71 2.01
N ASN A 220 2.78 -11.27 2.88
CA ASN A 220 2.82 -10.97 4.31
C ASN A 220 1.48 -11.14 5.06
N ILE A 221 0.56 -11.94 4.53
CA ILE A 221 -0.81 -12.05 5.06
C ILE A 221 -0.84 -12.55 6.51
N LYS A 222 0.15 -13.33 6.94
CA LYS A 222 0.28 -13.80 8.32
C LYS A 222 0.46 -12.66 9.32
N ASN A 223 1.27 -11.65 8.98
CA ASN A 223 1.60 -10.55 9.88
C ASN A 223 0.75 -9.30 9.64
N ASN A 224 0.11 -9.23 8.48
CA ASN A 224 -0.73 -8.11 8.07
C ASN A 224 -1.94 -8.61 7.26
N PRO A 225 -2.98 -9.14 7.92
CA PRO A 225 -4.16 -9.74 7.30
C PRO A 225 -5.15 -8.68 6.81
N ILE A 226 -4.71 -7.77 5.93
CA ILE A 226 -5.52 -6.75 5.31
C ILE A 226 -6.24 -7.27 4.06
N LEU A 227 -7.18 -6.49 3.52
CA LEU A 227 -7.85 -6.76 2.26
C LEU A 227 -6.84 -7.01 1.15
N GLN A 228 -6.97 -8.15 0.49
CA GLN A 228 -6.21 -8.54 -0.68
C GLN A 228 -7.06 -8.35 -1.93
N SER A 229 -6.54 -7.67 -2.93
CA SER A 229 -7.23 -7.44 -4.20
C SER A 229 -6.39 -7.99 -5.36
N VAL A 230 -7.00 -8.88 -6.13
CA VAL A 230 -6.39 -9.51 -7.30
C VAL A 230 -7.10 -8.99 -8.54
N TYR A 231 -6.35 -8.39 -9.46
CA TYR A 231 -6.87 -7.88 -10.72
C TYR A 231 -6.36 -8.73 -11.89
N PHE A 232 -7.21 -8.95 -12.86
CA PHE A 232 -6.89 -9.74 -14.07
C PHE A 232 -7.60 -9.17 -15.30
N THR A 233 -7.23 -9.65 -16.48
CA THR A 233 -7.89 -9.26 -17.73
C THR A 233 -9.38 -9.59 -17.65
N PRO A 234 -10.28 -8.63 -17.96
CA PRO A 234 -11.71 -8.87 -17.92
C PRO A 234 -12.11 -10.11 -18.73
N VAL A 235 -12.93 -10.95 -18.13
CA VAL A 235 -13.43 -12.20 -18.75
C VAL A 235 -14.89 -12.39 -18.39
N THR A 236 -15.69 -12.90 -19.34
CA THR A 236 -17.10 -13.21 -19.12
C THR A 236 -17.22 -14.56 -18.43
N ALA A 237 -17.88 -14.59 -17.26
CA ALA A 237 -18.07 -15.80 -16.48
C ALA A 237 -19.33 -15.70 -15.59
N ARG A 238 -19.88 -16.86 -15.21
CA ARG A 238 -20.88 -16.97 -14.14
C ARG A 238 -20.28 -17.51 -12.84
N TYR A 239 -19.29 -18.37 -12.95
CA TYR A 239 -18.67 -19.02 -11.78
C TYR A 239 -17.24 -18.59 -11.62
N VAL A 240 -16.84 -18.34 -10.36
CA VAL A 240 -15.47 -18.09 -9.95
C VAL A 240 -15.06 -19.16 -8.94
N LEU A 241 -13.93 -19.79 -9.13
CA LEU A 241 -13.37 -20.78 -8.22
C LEU A 241 -12.08 -20.24 -7.61
N LEU A 242 -12.09 -20.04 -6.31
CA LEU A 242 -10.87 -19.84 -5.54
C LEU A 242 -10.34 -21.20 -5.09
N LYS A 243 -9.06 -21.45 -5.34
CA LYS A 243 -8.32 -22.58 -4.78
C LYS A 243 -7.19 -22.07 -3.89
N ALA A 244 -7.22 -22.41 -2.62
CA ALA A 244 -6.10 -22.23 -1.71
C ALA A 244 -5.02 -23.26 -2.06
N VAL A 245 -3.96 -22.80 -2.72
CA VAL A 245 -2.80 -23.64 -3.09
C VAL A 245 -1.93 -23.91 -1.86
N ARG A 246 -1.85 -22.94 -0.96
CA ARG A 246 -1.14 -23.06 0.33
C ARG A 246 -1.82 -22.19 1.38
N MET A 247 -2.02 -22.74 2.55
CA MET A 247 -2.47 -22.03 3.74
C MET A 247 -1.28 -21.54 4.56
N VAL A 248 -1.45 -20.50 5.37
CA VAL A 248 -0.41 -20.04 6.33
C VAL A 248 -0.14 -21.13 7.37
N GLU A 249 -1.18 -21.71 7.92
CA GLU A 249 -1.13 -22.91 8.76
C GLU A 249 -1.67 -24.06 7.94
N ASN A 250 -1.03 -25.24 8.03
CA ASN A 250 -1.34 -26.38 7.17
C ASN A 250 -2.75 -27.01 7.40
N GLU A 251 -3.65 -26.28 8.02
CA GLU A 251 -4.96 -26.76 8.41
C GLU A 251 -6.07 -25.88 7.81
N SER A 252 -7.14 -26.55 7.32
CA SER A 252 -8.41 -25.92 6.99
C SER A 252 -9.26 -25.75 8.27
N PRO A 253 -10.31 -24.89 8.31
CA PRO A 253 -10.98 -24.26 7.16
C PRO A 253 -10.32 -22.99 6.65
N MET A 254 -10.66 -22.59 5.41
CA MET A 254 -10.37 -21.25 4.91
C MET A 254 -11.28 -20.23 5.60
N GLY A 255 -10.73 -19.08 6.04
CA GLY A 255 -11.45 -18.02 6.74
C GLY A 255 -11.62 -16.76 5.90
N PHE A 256 -12.86 -16.26 5.80
CA PHE A 256 -13.23 -15.09 5.02
C PHE A 256 -14.04 -14.12 5.89
N ALA A 257 -13.50 -12.96 6.25
CA ALA A 257 -14.30 -11.89 6.82
C ALA A 257 -15.13 -11.21 5.73
N GLU A 258 -14.55 -11.00 4.52
CA GLU A 258 -15.28 -10.50 3.37
C GLU A 258 -14.76 -11.10 2.06
N LEU A 259 -15.65 -11.28 1.12
CA LEU A 259 -15.38 -11.68 -0.25
C LEU A 259 -15.97 -10.68 -1.25
N GLY A 260 -15.31 -10.53 -2.38
CA GLY A 260 -15.83 -9.72 -3.48
C GLY A 260 -15.37 -10.22 -4.84
N VAL A 261 -16.24 -10.10 -5.82
CA VAL A 261 -15.98 -10.37 -7.24
C VAL A 261 -16.54 -9.23 -8.06
N GLN A 262 -15.72 -8.62 -8.93
CA GLN A 262 -16.14 -7.53 -9.82
C GLN A 262 -15.52 -7.65 -11.20
#